data_ac860794ad473a8ae94a927743e37bba
#
_entry.id   ac860794ad473a8ae94a927743e37bba
#
_cell.length_a   1.000
_cell.length_b   1.000
_cell.length_c   1.000
_cell.angle_alpha   90.00
_cell.angle_beta   90.00
_cell.angle_gamma   90.00
#
_symmetry.space_group_name_H-M   'P 1'
#
loop_
_entity.id
_entity.type
_entity.pdbx_description
1 polymer ?
#
loop_
_entity_poly.entity_id
_entity_poly.type
_entity_poly.pdbx_seq_one_letter_code
_entity_poly.pdbx_strand_id
1 'polypeptide(L)'
;MFIIRFLEYTRDTRRGGVTRQPGPDRSHSPRVPPSDPRAYVGQAGITGMTERVLVVDDSSFQRTVVRDALAERFEVVDEAENGAEAVELFEAYEPDAVSMDVVMPEMTGIEATAAIKDRWPDAVIVMCTSVDQQEKMMEAVKAGADGYVTKPVDAAELVGEFESHLG
;
A
#
# COMPACT_ATOMS: atom_id res chain seq x y z
N MET A 1 19.36 11.55 12.69
CA MET A 1 20.36 12.35 11.97
C MET A 1 20.49 11.83 10.54
N PHE A 2 19.39 11.93 9.75
CA PHE A 2 19.35 11.59 8.32
C PHE A 2 18.36 12.50 7.59
N ILE A 3 18.52 13.79 7.75
CA ILE A 3 17.84 14.78 6.92
C ILE A 3 18.94 15.72 6.45
N ILE A 4 19.61 15.45 5.37
CA ILE A 4 20.33 16.37 4.49
C ILE A 4 20.90 15.51 3.33
N ARG A 5 20.09 15.27 2.28
CA ARG A 5 20.60 14.93 0.95
C ARG A 5 19.54 15.14 -0.15
N PHE A 6 18.80 16.22 -0.06
CA PHE A 6 17.81 16.57 -1.09
C PHE A 6 18.02 17.98 -1.67
N LEU A 7 19.21 18.54 -1.55
CA LEU A 7 19.51 19.89 -2.05
C LEU A 7 20.91 19.96 -2.65
N GLU A 8 21.16 19.23 -3.73
CA GLU A 8 22.26 19.59 -4.65
C GLU A 8 22.02 18.93 -6.03
N TYR A 9 20.98 19.38 -6.73
CA TYR A 9 20.88 19.20 -8.17
C TYR A 9 20.34 20.46 -8.83
N THR A 10 21.12 21.54 -8.76
CA THR A 10 20.96 22.67 -9.67
C THR A 10 22.32 23.30 -9.90
N ARG A 11 22.96 22.96 -10.98
CA ARG A 11 23.77 23.80 -11.87
C ARG A 11 24.76 22.95 -12.65
N ASP A 12 24.40 22.58 -13.84
CA ASP A 12 25.32 22.78 -14.98
C ASP A 12 24.50 22.90 -16.26
N THR A 13 24.40 24.10 -16.74
CA THR A 13 23.92 24.45 -18.06
C THR A 13 25.13 24.70 -18.92
N ARG A 14 25.39 23.83 -19.92
CA ARG A 14 25.80 24.20 -21.30
C ARG A 14 26.31 23.03 -22.13
N ARG A 15 25.61 22.79 -23.18
CA ARG A 15 25.95 22.36 -24.55
C ARG A 15 25.19 21.12 -25.05
N GLY A 16 24.17 21.29 -25.87
CA GLY A 16 24.17 20.99 -27.30
C GLY A 16 24.21 19.50 -27.64
N GLY A 17 23.04 18.91 -27.81
CA GLY A 17 22.87 17.58 -28.41
C GLY A 17 21.40 17.22 -28.39
N VAL A 18 20.66 17.51 -29.46
CA VAL A 18 19.27 17.10 -29.63
C VAL A 18 19.25 15.60 -29.93
N THR A 19 19.22 14.78 -28.92
CA THR A 19 18.73 13.41 -29.04
C THR A 19 17.31 13.39 -28.50
N ARG A 20 16.33 13.17 -29.39
CA ARG A 20 14.95 12.92 -29.00
C ARG A 20 14.92 11.70 -28.08
N GLN A 21 14.76 11.95 -26.81
CA GLN A 21 14.34 10.92 -25.87
C GLN A 21 12.90 10.53 -26.18
N PRO A 22 12.56 9.22 -26.18
CA PRO A 22 11.17 8.83 -26.18
C PRO A 22 10.49 9.49 -24.97
N GLY A 23 9.40 10.21 -25.20
CA GLY A 23 8.64 10.87 -24.17
C GLY A 23 8.16 9.86 -23.12
N PRO A 24 7.91 10.30 -21.88
CA PRO A 24 7.40 9.44 -20.84
C PRO A 24 6.10 8.78 -21.31
N ASP A 25 6.06 7.46 -21.15
CA ASP A 25 4.86 6.68 -21.39
C ASP A 25 3.69 7.28 -20.61
N ARG A 26 2.70 7.80 -21.31
CA ARG A 26 1.51 8.45 -20.76
C ARG A 26 0.44 7.45 -20.32
N SER A 27 0.81 6.20 -20.10
CA SER A 27 -0.14 5.18 -19.64
C SER A 27 -0.42 5.22 -18.14
N HIS A 28 0.36 5.97 -17.36
CA HIS A 28 0.10 6.26 -15.95
C HIS A 28 -0.25 7.74 -15.79
N SER A 29 -1.49 8.09 -16.05
CA SER A 29 -2.02 9.34 -15.51
C SER A 29 -2.03 9.20 -13.98
N PRO A 30 -1.42 10.11 -13.22
CA PRO A 30 -1.60 10.11 -11.77
C PRO A 30 -3.11 10.18 -11.50
N ARG A 31 -3.66 9.16 -10.85
CA ARG A 31 -5.03 9.19 -10.37
C ARG A 31 -5.08 10.32 -9.35
N VAL A 32 -5.74 11.41 -9.72
CA VAL A 32 -5.98 12.50 -8.78
C VAL A 32 -6.94 11.94 -7.72
N PRO A 33 -6.53 11.85 -6.45
CA PRO A 33 -7.45 11.44 -5.41
C PRO A 33 -8.64 12.40 -5.39
N PRO A 34 -9.86 11.93 -5.13
CA PRO A 34 -11.01 12.81 -4.98
C PRO A 34 -10.73 13.85 -3.90
N SER A 35 -11.15 15.08 -4.14
CA SER A 35 -10.94 16.22 -3.24
C SER A 35 -11.62 16.08 -1.87
N ASP A 36 -12.39 15.03 -1.67
CA ASP A 36 -12.94 14.57 -0.40
C ASP A 36 -12.80 13.05 -0.33
N PRO A 37 -11.93 12.50 0.54
CA PRO A 37 -11.78 11.06 0.71
C PRO A 37 -13.06 10.37 1.19
N ARG A 38 -14.04 11.12 1.67
CA ARG A 38 -15.36 10.61 2.08
C ARG A 38 -16.42 10.66 0.99
N ALA A 39 -16.12 11.25 -0.17
CA ALA A 39 -17.08 11.43 -1.26
C ALA A 39 -17.30 10.19 -2.13
N TYR A 40 -16.55 9.12 -1.92
CA TYR A 40 -16.75 7.85 -2.62
C TYR A 40 -17.78 6.99 -1.89
N VAL A 41 -19.02 7.48 -1.83
CA VAL A 41 -20.15 6.64 -1.42
C VAL A 41 -20.58 5.86 -2.66
N GLY A 42 -20.06 4.66 -2.81
CA GLY A 42 -20.53 3.70 -3.79
C GLY A 42 -22.04 3.48 -3.62
N GLN A 43 -22.77 3.48 -4.73
CA GLN A 43 -24.19 3.21 -4.80
C GLN A 43 -24.49 1.76 -4.41
N ALA A 44 -24.58 1.49 -3.12
CA ALA A 44 -25.32 0.34 -2.61
C ALA A 44 -25.83 0.74 -1.23
N GLY A 45 -27.14 0.94 -1.12
CA GLY A 45 -27.78 1.33 0.12
C GLY A 45 -27.67 0.25 1.18
N ILE A 46 -26.60 0.32 1.97
CA ILE A 46 -26.48 -0.34 3.27
C ILE A 46 -25.89 0.70 4.21
N THR A 47 -26.65 1.07 5.20
CA THR A 47 -26.31 1.96 6.31
C THR A 47 -25.34 1.22 7.24
N GLY A 48 -24.09 1.04 6.81
CA GLY A 48 -22.98 0.51 7.58
C GLY A 48 -21.72 1.12 6.96
N MET A 49 -20.88 1.75 7.76
CA MET A 49 -19.57 2.20 7.30
C MET A 49 -18.79 0.93 6.93
N THR A 50 -18.49 0.77 5.64
CA THR A 50 -17.65 -0.33 5.17
C THR A 50 -16.21 0.08 5.39
N GLU A 51 -15.45 -0.73 6.11
CA GLU A 51 -14.02 -0.50 6.35
C GLU A 51 -13.26 -0.48 5.02
N ARG A 52 -12.33 0.47 4.92
CA ARG A 52 -11.58 0.79 3.70
C ARG A 52 -10.19 0.18 3.77
N VAL A 53 -9.80 -0.55 2.74
CA VAL A 53 -8.53 -1.30 2.70
C VAL A 53 -7.70 -0.90 1.49
N LEU A 54 -6.39 -0.68 1.71
CA LEU A 54 -5.39 -0.54 0.67
C LEU A 54 -4.71 -1.89 0.43
N VAL A 55 -4.53 -2.28 -0.83
CA VAL A 55 -3.85 -3.53 -1.20
C VAL A 55 -2.47 -3.23 -1.76
N VAL A 56 -1.43 -3.83 -1.17
CA VAL A 56 -0.03 -3.57 -1.52
C VAL A 56 0.72 -4.87 -1.81
N ASP A 57 1.13 -5.06 -3.05
CA ASP A 57 1.95 -6.19 -3.51
C ASP A 57 2.59 -5.83 -4.87
N ASP A 58 3.83 -6.19 -5.12
CA ASP A 58 4.51 -5.91 -6.38
C ASP A 58 4.03 -6.78 -7.55
N SER A 59 3.39 -7.91 -7.25
CA SER A 59 2.76 -8.79 -8.23
C SER A 59 1.32 -8.38 -8.52
N SER A 60 1.03 -7.99 -9.76
CA SER A 60 -0.34 -7.67 -10.20
C SER A 60 -1.31 -8.83 -10.04
N PHE A 61 -0.83 -10.07 -10.20
CA PHE A 61 -1.62 -11.28 -9.96
C PHE A 61 -2.01 -11.40 -8.49
N GLN A 62 -1.05 -11.22 -7.57
CA GLN A 62 -1.31 -11.28 -6.13
C GLN A 62 -2.25 -10.15 -5.68
N ARG A 63 -2.07 -8.92 -6.20
CA ARG A 63 -3.02 -7.83 -5.92
C ARG A 63 -4.44 -8.20 -6.32
N THR A 64 -4.62 -8.79 -7.51
CA THR A 64 -5.94 -9.24 -7.96
C THR A 64 -6.54 -10.27 -7.00
N VAL A 65 -5.76 -11.29 -6.59
CA VAL A 65 -6.22 -12.32 -5.64
C VAL A 65 -6.66 -11.71 -4.31
N VAL A 66 -5.84 -10.84 -3.74
CA VAL A 66 -6.12 -10.18 -2.45
C VAL A 66 -7.31 -9.23 -2.57
N ARG A 67 -7.36 -8.41 -3.63
CA ARG A 67 -8.48 -7.50 -3.88
C ARG A 67 -9.80 -8.27 -4.00
N ASP A 68 -9.84 -9.33 -4.79
CA ASP A 68 -11.06 -10.11 -5.02
C ASP A 68 -11.50 -10.81 -3.72
N ALA A 69 -10.56 -11.28 -2.90
CA ALA A 69 -10.84 -11.86 -1.59
C ALA A 69 -11.46 -10.84 -0.60
N LEU A 70 -11.03 -9.59 -0.64
CA LEU A 70 -11.50 -8.53 0.27
C LEU A 70 -12.77 -7.83 -0.20
N ALA A 71 -13.01 -7.77 -1.52
CA ALA A 71 -14.06 -6.94 -2.13
C ALA A 71 -15.50 -7.32 -1.72
N GLU A 72 -15.73 -8.54 -1.22
CA GLU A 72 -17.04 -8.95 -0.73
C GLU A 72 -17.39 -8.33 0.63
N ARG A 73 -16.38 -7.93 1.41
CA ARG A 73 -16.54 -7.52 2.80
C ARG A 73 -16.03 -6.12 3.09
N PHE A 74 -15.04 -5.65 2.34
CA PHE A 74 -14.34 -4.39 2.53
C PHE A 74 -14.36 -3.55 1.25
N GLU A 75 -14.19 -2.25 1.39
CA GLU A 75 -13.97 -1.36 0.25
C GLU A 75 -12.46 -1.27 -0.05
N VAL A 76 -12.03 -1.83 -1.17
CA VAL A 76 -10.64 -1.66 -1.63
C VAL A 76 -10.50 -0.30 -2.30
N VAL A 77 -9.81 0.62 -1.64
CA VAL A 77 -9.72 2.03 -2.08
C VAL A 77 -8.72 2.26 -3.20
N ASP A 78 -7.61 1.53 -3.18
CA ASP A 78 -6.60 1.55 -4.24
C ASP A 78 -5.61 0.37 -4.08
N GLU A 79 -4.67 0.27 -5.02
CA GLU A 79 -3.62 -0.75 -5.06
C GLU A 79 -2.26 -0.08 -5.22
N ALA A 80 -1.23 -0.56 -4.49
CA ALA A 80 0.15 -0.11 -4.59
C ALA A 80 1.09 -1.25 -5.02
N GLU A 81 2.15 -0.91 -5.73
CA GLU A 81 3.13 -1.88 -6.25
C GLU A 81 4.43 -1.93 -5.43
N ASN A 82 4.62 -0.99 -4.52
CA ASN A 82 5.78 -0.93 -3.63
C ASN A 82 5.45 -0.17 -2.35
N GLY A 83 6.37 -0.21 -1.38
CA GLY A 83 6.16 0.42 -0.09
C GLY A 83 6.09 1.94 -0.12
N ALA A 84 6.82 2.60 -1.02
CA ALA A 84 6.79 4.06 -1.13
C ALA A 84 5.42 4.54 -1.63
N GLU A 85 4.90 3.91 -2.68
CA GLU A 85 3.56 4.16 -3.20
C GLU A 85 2.48 3.86 -2.14
N ALA A 86 2.66 2.79 -1.35
CA ALA A 86 1.75 2.47 -0.25
C ALA A 86 1.65 3.59 0.78
N VAL A 87 2.75 4.21 1.17
CA VAL A 87 2.75 5.35 2.10
C VAL A 87 2.06 6.57 1.49
N GLU A 88 2.31 6.88 0.22
CA GLU A 88 1.67 7.98 -0.50
C GLU A 88 0.15 7.78 -0.61
N LEU A 89 -0.28 6.58 -1.00
CA LEU A 89 -1.71 6.26 -1.12
C LEU A 89 -2.39 6.17 0.26
N PHE A 90 -1.67 5.72 1.29
CA PHE A 90 -2.20 5.75 2.65
C PHE A 90 -2.48 7.19 3.09
N GLU A 91 -1.55 8.12 2.87
CA GLU A 91 -1.74 9.54 3.18
C GLU A 91 -2.89 10.16 2.39
N ALA A 92 -3.06 9.76 1.12
CA ALA A 92 -4.11 10.31 0.25
C ALA A 92 -5.52 9.80 0.60
N TYR A 93 -5.65 8.53 0.97
CA TYR A 93 -6.94 7.89 1.18
C TYR A 93 -7.31 7.69 2.65
N GLU A 94 -6.33 7.67 3.55
CA GLU A 94 -6.49 7.34 4.97
C GLU A 94 -7.39 6.10 5.17
N PRO A 95 -7.01 4.92 4.61
CA PRO A 95 -7.79 3.70 4.79
C PRO A 95 -7.72 3.21 6.23
N ASP A 96 -8.68 2.36 6.63
CA ASP A 96 -8.71 1.76 7.96
C ASP A 96 -7.66 0.66 8.11
N ALA A 97 -7.36 -0.02 7.01
CA ALA A 97 -6.41 -1.14 7.01
C ALA A 97 -5.61 -1.26 5.70
N VAL A 98 -4.53 -2.02 5.78
CA VAL A 98 -3.64 -2.33 4.64
C VAL A 98 -3.34 -3.81 4.60
N SER A 99 -3.48 -4.42 3.43
CA SER A 99 -2.85 -5.69 3.09
C SER A 99 -1.47 -5.43 2.49
N MET A 100 -0.41 -5.86 3.16
CA MET A 100 0.97 -5.48 2.85
C MET A 100 1.85 -6.69 2.53
N ASP A 101 2.38 -6.78 1.31
CA ASP A 101 3.43 -7.74 1.00
C ASP A 101 4.73 -7.38 1.72
N VAL A 102 5.51 -8.39 2.11
CA VAL A 102 6.77 -8.19 2.87
C VAL A 102 7.90 -7.72 1.96
N VAL A 103 8.10 -8.37 0.83
CA VAL A 103 9.23 -8.12 -0.07
C VAL A 103 8.79 -7.44 -1.36
N MET A 104 9.19 -6.21 -1.52
CA MET A 104 8.90 -5.39 -2.69
C MET A 104 10.12 -4.57 -3.09
N PRO A 105 10.23 -4.12 -4.37
CA PRO A 105 11.28 -3.22 -4.80
C PRO A 105 11.14 -1.84 -4.14
N GLU A 106 12.23 -1.06 -4.14
CA GLU A 106 12.34 0.31 -3.64
C GLU A 106 12.20 0.42 -2.12
N MET A 107 11.02 0.16 -1.57
CA MET A 107 10.73 0.14 -0.14
C MET A 107 10.00 -1.16 0.20
N THR A 108 10.51 -1.89 1.17
CA THR A 108 9.89 -3.15 1.65
C THR A 108 8.58 -2.87 2.40
N GLY A 109 7.73 -3.90 2.51
CA GLY A 109 6.51 -3.79 3.32
C GLY A 109 6.78 -3.53 4.80
N ILE A 110 7.91 -3.99 5.34
CA ILE A 110 8.31 -3.72 6.73
C ILE A 110 8.65 -2.24 6.93
N GLU A 111 9.41 -1.65 6.01
CA GLU A 111 9.74 -0.22 6.02
C GLU A 111 8.49 0.65 5.86
N ALA A 112 7.59 0.26 4.94
CA ALA A 112 6.32 0.94 4.73
C ALA A 112 5.41 0.85 5.98
N THR A 113 5.35 -0.33 6.61
CA THR A 113 4.62 -0.54 7.88
C THR A 113 5.12 0.41 8.96
N ALA A 114 6.44 0.49 9.17
CA ALA A 114 7.02 1.41 10.15
C ALA A 114 6.67 2.87 9.84
N ALA A 115 6.76 3.29 8.58
CA ALA A 115 6.46 4.66 8.15
C ALA A 115 4.97 5.02 8.34
N ILE A 116 4.06 4.09 8.03
CA ILE A 116 2.62 4.29 8.22
C ILE A 116 2.28 4.34 9.71
N LYS A 117 2.79 3.39 10.50
CA LYS A 117 2.51 3.33 11.94
C LYS A 117 3.07 4.51 12.73
N ASP A 118 4.18 5.10 12.29
CA ASP A 118 4.74 6.32 12.89
C ASP A 118 3.79 7.51 12.78
N ARG A 119 3.05 7.61 11.68
CA ARG A 119 2.12 8.72 11.39
C ARG A 119 0.67 8.39 11.75
N TRP A 120 0.26 7.15 11.56
CA TRP A 120 -1.10 6.64 11.82
C TRP A 120 -1.03 5.37 12.66
N PRO A 121 -0.82 5.49 13.97
CA PRO A 121 -0.61 4.33 14.85
C PRO A 121 -1.83 3.39 14.94
N ASP A 122 -3.02 3.90 14.67
CA ASP A 122 -4.26 3.11 14.71
C ASP A 122 -4.57 2.35 13.40
N ALA A 123 -3.79 2.59 12.34
CA ALA A 123 -3.94 1.86 11.08
C ALA A 123 -3.69 0.36 11.28
N VAL A 124 -4.61 -0.48 10.83
CA VAL A 124 -4.45 -1.94 10.87
C VAL A 124 -3.61 -2.40 9.67
N ILE A 125 -2.52 -3.11 9.93
CA ILE A 125 -1.65 -3.64 8.88
C ILE A 125 -1.54 -5.15 9.00
N VAL A 126 -2.05 -5.86 7.99
CA VAL A 126 -1.95 -7.31 7.85
C VAL A 126 -0.90 -7.64 6.79
N MET A 127 0.15 -8.33 7.19
CA MET A 127 1.23 -8.74 6.28
C MET A 127 0.82 -9.97 5.48
N CYS A 128 1.08 -9.97 4.18
CA CYS A 128 1.00 -11.15 3.33
C CYS A 128 2.42 -11.67 3.07
N THR A 129 2.74 -12.85 3.55
CA THR A 129 4.10 -13.38 3.55
C THR A 129 4.20 -14.76 2.92
N SER A 130 5.28 -15.02 2.18
CA SER A 130 5.60 -16.38 1.72
C SER A 130 6.21 -17.21 2.84
N VAL A 131 6.10 -18.52 2.76
CA VAL A 131 6.65 -19.45 3.79
C VAL A 131 8.15 -19.27 4.02
N ASP A 132 8.90 -18.94 2.98
CA ASP A 132 10.34 -18.68 3.03
C ASP A 132 10.70 -17.32 3.65
N GLN A 133 9.71 -16.47 3.94
CA GLN A 133 9.90 -15.14 4.52
C GLN A 133 9.55 -15.06 6.01
N GLN A 134 9.28 -16.19 6.66
CA GLN A 134 8.85 -16.23 8.06
C GLN A 134 9.85 -15.59 9.03
N GLU A 135 11.15 -15.60 8.71
CA GLU A 135 12.18 -14.93 9.52
C GLU A 135 11.93 -13.40 9.61
N LYS A 136 11.32 -12.81 8.60
CA LYS A 136 10.97 -11.38 8.55
C LYS A 136 9.74 -11.02 9.39
N MET A 137 8.99 -12.02 9.83
CA MET A 137 7.79 -11.80 10.64
C MET A 137 8.07 -11.04 11.93
N MET A 138 9.18 -11.37 12.62
CA MET A 138 9.57 -10.69 13.85
C MET A 138 9.94 -9.23 13.59
N GLU A 139 10.51 -8.93 12.43
CA GLU A 139 10.80 -7.55 12.02
C GLU A 139 9.51 -6.78 11.70
N ALA A 140 8.55 -7.44 11.02
CA ALA A 140 7.24 -6.86 10.73
C ALA A 140 6.45 -6.53 12.00
N VAL A 141 6.44 -7.43 12.99
CA VAL A 141 5.80 -7.18 14.29
C VAL A 141 6.47 -6.01 15.02
N LYS A 142 7.80 -5.91 14.99
CA LYS A 142 8.54 -4.77 15.57
C LYS A 142 8.23 -3.46 14.84
N ALA A 143 7.97 -3.51 13.54
CA ALA A 143 7.55 -2.35 12.76
C ALA A 143 6.10 -1.92 13.04
N GLY A 144 5.31 -2.75 13.72
CA GLY A 144 3.94 -2.47 14.14
C GLY A 144 2.86 -3.21 13.37
N ALA A 145 3.20 -4.26 12.59
CA ALA A 145 2.20 -5.10 11.95
C ALA A 145 1.25 -5.73 12.98
N ASP A 146 -0.03 -5.72 12.69
CA ASP A 146 -1.09 -6.20 13.59
C ASP A 146 -1.36 -7.69 13.39
N GLY A 147 -1.29 -8.16 12.15
CA GLY A 147 -1.53 -9.55 11.80
C GLY A 147 -0.76 -10.00 10.57
N TYR A 148 -0.94 -11.27 10.19
CA TYR A 148 -0.33 -11.82 8.98
C TYR A 148 -1.13 -12.97 8.39
N VAL A 149 -0.99 -13.16 7.08
CA VAL A 149 -1.52 -14.29 6.32
C VAL A 149 -0.42 -14.88 5.46
N THR A 150 -0.35 -16.21 5.37
CA THR A 150 0.66 -16.89 4.56
C THR A 150 0.17 -17.09 3.11
N LYS A 151 1.04 -16.83 2.15
CA LYS A 151 0.77 -17.13 0.73
C LYS A 151 0.91 -18.64 0.45
N PRO A 152 0.05 -19.26 -0.37
CA PRO A 152 -1.03 -18.66 -1.15
C PRO A 152 -2.17 -18.17 -0.26
N VAL A 153 -2.68 -16.97 -0.53
CA VAL A 153 -3.70 -16.33 0.31
C VAL A 153 -5.03 -17.09 0.21
N ASP A 154 -5.53 -17.52 1.36
CA ASP A 154 -6.91 -18.01 1.51
C ASP A 154 -7.84 -16.83 1.84
N ALA A 155 -8.94 -16.71 1.09
CA ALA A 155 -9.84 -15.56 1.24
C ALA A 155 -10.51 -15.51 2.62
N ALA A 156 -10.91 -16.66 3.18
CA ALA A 156 -11.56 -16.70 4.48
C ALA A 156 -10.58 -16.37 5.61
N GLU A 157 -9.32 -16.85 5.50
CA GLU A 157 -8.26 -16.51 6.45
C GLU A 157 -7.94 -15.02 6.41
N LEU A 158 -7.79 -14.44 5.21
CA LEU A 158 -7.49 -13.02 5.05
C LEU A 158 -8.60 -12.13 5.60
N VAL A 159 -9.85 -12.41 5.25
CA VAL A 159 -11.01 -11.67 5.75
C VAL A 159 -11.11 -11.79 7.28
N GLY A 160 -10.96 -13.01 7.81
CA GLY A 160 -11.01 -13.26 9.26
C GLY A 160 -9.91 -12.51 10.02
N GLU A 161 -8.71 -12.41 9.47
CA GLU A 161 -7.61 -11.66 10.07
C GLU A 161 -7.94 -10.16 10.13
N PHE A 162 -8.45 -9.56 9.05
CA PHE A 162 -8.90 -8.17 9.06
C PHE A 162 -10.04 -7.93 10.05
N GLU A 163 -11.06 -8.80 10.06
CA GLU A 163 -12.20 -8.66 10.98
C GLU A 163 -11.77 -8.75 12.45
N SER A 164 -10.75 -9.54 12.78
CA SER A 164 -10.25 -9.68 14.15
C SER A 164 -9.61 -8.39 14.69
N HIS A 165 -9.09 -7.54 13.81
CA HIS A 165 -8.41 -6.29 14.16
C HIS A 165 -9.28 -5.05 13.95
N LEU A 166 -10.24 -5.08 13.02
CA LEU A 166 -11.14 -3.96 12.71
C LEU A 166 -12.46 -4.00 13.50
N GLY A 167 -12.86 -5.19 13.89
CA GLY A 167 -14.10 -5.43 14.64
C GLY A 167 -13.96 -5.05 16.05
#